data_749869a00adcf3a7a7fb391a2e2c59e1
#
_entry.id   749869a00adcf3a7a7fb391a2e2c59e1
#
_cell.length_a   1.000
_cell.length_b   1.000
_cell.length_c   1.000
_cell.angle_alpha   90.00
_cell.angle_beta   90.00
_cell.angle_gamma   90.00
#
_symmetry.space_group_name_H-M   'P 1'
#
loop_
_entity.id
_entity.type
_entity.pdbx_description
1 polymer ?
#
loop_
_entity_poly.entity_id
_entity_poly.type
_entity_poly.pdbx_seq_one_letter_code
_entity_poly.pdbx_strand_id
1 'polypeptide(L)'
;MSARFCLLRSRQCANLGRGGCSLTIGLLVAAALIGCQGSREPDPRHSFIYNEPEGITTLDPAHMSYVAAIWVGTQLYNGLVELDTALRVVPCLARAWEVDSTGTRWRFYLRTDVYFHDNPCFGASPRRLRAEDVKFSFERLCDARTRSPGLWVFWGKLRGAKEFHAATRQGRSPAGGIPGIRVLNDSTVELELERPFAPFLALLTLPYCWIVPREAVEYYREDFFRNPVGTGPFQLAEWRADVRLVLRRNPRYFKRDPQGRRLPYLEHVVVRFLRDPKTAFWEFQRGRLDMLTGLDPAVLPQVLTPEGTLQPAFRHYQLLRAPAHAIEYYGIQLDTTTEGGRNSPLARSRLLRQALNWAIDRERIIRHVLHGLATPAYYGVLPPGFPGFSEQTRGYGYDPERARRLLAAAGFPNGRGLPPLVLQLGANPRTLSVAEAVQQQLAELGIRVELRQVSFPQHLSMVREGRCMLWRTNWIADYPDPENFLALFYSAYAAPGGPNTTRIRSSALDSLYERALAEPSQHRRFELYRRMEALVLQEAPWVFLYYPHVIRLLQPSVQGMHVDGSDRLVLEHVRK
;
A
#
# COMPACT_ATOMS: atom_id res chain seq x y z
N MET A 1 -3.21 8.89 -52.90
CA MET A 1 -3.16 8.27 -54.25
C MET A 1 -3.85 6.92 -54.09
N SER A 2 -5.08 6.87 -54.54
CA SER A 2 -5.67 6.05 -55.58
C SER A 2 -5.68 4.57 -55.28
N ALA A 3 -6.78 3.97 -54.84
CA ALA A 3 -8.06 3.67 -55.50
C ALA A 3 -7.93 2.64 -56.65
N ARG A 4 -8.62 1.51 -56.52
CA ARG A 4 -9.60 0.95 -57.47
C ARG A 4 -9.68 -0.59 -57.34
N PHE A 5 -10.88 -1.06 -56.97
CA PHE A 5 -11.85 -1.75 -57.81
C PHE A 5 -11.41 -3.07 -58.43
N CYS A 6 -12.11 -4.17 -58.11
CA CYS A 6 -12.67 -5.08 -59.12
C CYS A 6 -13.86 -5.86 -58.58
N LEU A 7 -15.05 -5.50 -59.10
CA LEU A 7 -16.27 -6.30 -59.15
C LEU A 7 -16.18 -7.26 -60.34
N LEU A 8 -16.54 -8.52 -60.17
CA LEU A 8 -16.97 -9.34 -61.32
C LEU A 8 -18.11 -10.29 -60.89
N ARG A 9 -19.16 -10.13 -61.63
CA ARG A 9 -20.37 -11.00 -61.71
C ARG A 9 -20.03 -12.34 -62.37
N SER A 10 -20.72 -13.37 -62.01
CA SER A 10 -21.39 -14.19 -63.03
C SER A 10 -22.44 -15.12 -62.40
N ARG A 11 -23.51 -15.20 -63.15
CA ARG A 11 -24.76 -15.91 -63.02
C ARG A 11 -24.60 -17.43 -63.37
N GLN A 12 -25.66 -18.15 -63.00
CA GLN A 12 -26.15 -19.46 -63.52
C GLN A 12 -25.59 -20.69 -62.84
N CYS A 13 -26.42 -21.50 -62.17
CA CYS A 13 -27.35 -22.41 -62.80
C CYS A 13 -28.42 -22.90 -61.79
N ALA A 14 -29.63 -23.03 -62.27
CA ALA A 14 -30.78 -23.59 -61.61
C ALA A 14 -30.85 -25.13 -61.82
N ASN A 15 -31.64 -25.75 -60.94
CA ASN A 15 -32.23 -27.10 -60.97
C ASN A 15 -31.33 -28.30 -60.55
N LEU A 16 -31.73 -28.89 -59.40
CA LEU A 16 -32.22 -30.27 -59.36
C LEU A 16 -32.40 -30.73 -57.88
N GLY A 17 -33.53 -31.35 -57.58
CA GLY A 17 -33.65 -32.36 -56.52
C GLY A 17 -34.34 -31.92 -55.21
N ARG A 18 -35.67 -31.95 -55.17
CA ARG A 18 -36.47 -32.11 -53.95
C ARG A 18 -36.21 -33.47 -53.36
N GLY A 19 -35.74 -33.57 -52.13
CA GLY A 19 -35.74 -34.78 -51.33
C GLY A 19 -34.60 -34.80 -50.30
N GLY A 20 -34.93 -34.64 -49.02
CA GLY A 20 -34.06 -35.13 -47.95
C GLY A 20 -33.16 -34.14 -47.22
N CYS A 21 -33.70 -32.98 -46.73
CA CYS A 21 -32.89 -32.05 -45.96
C CYS A 21 -33.61 -31.47 -44.71
N SER A 22 -34.45 -32.27 -44.06
CA SER A 22 -35.16 -31.78 -42.87
C SER A 22 -34.67 -32.34 -41.53
N LEU A 23 -33.77 -33.31 -41.49
CA LEU A 23 -33.25 -33.87 -40.23
C LEU A 23 -31.85 -33.38 -39.83
N THR A 24 -31.07 -32.87 -40.76
CA THR A 24 -29.68 -32.42 -40.46
C THR A 24 -29.59 -30.96 -39.98
N ILE A 25 -30.56 -30.15 -40.29
CA ILE A 25 -30.59 -28.72 -39.83
C ILE A 25 -31.03 -28.62 -38.35
N GLY A 26 -31.88 -29.54 -37.88
CA GLY A 26 -32.30 -29.59 -36.47
C GLY A 26 -31.16 -29.94 -35.50
N LEU A 27 -30.22 -30.78 -35.90
CA LEU A 27 -29.05 -31.15 -35.05
C LEU A 27 -27.96 -30.09 -35.02
N LEU A 28 -27.78 -29.31 -36.08
CA LEU A 28 -26.82 -28.18 -36.11
C LEU A 28 -27.30 -26.95 -35.33
N VAL A 29 -28.62 -26.71 -35.26
CA VAL A 29 -29.20 -25.63 -34.44
C VAL A 29 -29.21 -26.02 -32.96
N ALA A 30 -29.40 -27.27 -32.59
CA ALA A 30 -29.29 -27.74 -31.21
C ALA A 30 -27.84 -27.75 -30.71
N ALA A 31 -26.84 -28.03 -31.56
CA ALA A 31 -25.41 -27.91 -31.21
C ALA A 31 -24.94 -26.48 -31.09
N ALA A 32 -25.53 -25.50 -31.82
CA ALA A 32 -25.22 -24.08 -31.70
C ALA A 32 -25.83 -23.44 -30.45
N LEU A 33 -26.87 -23.99 -29.85
CA LEU A 33 -27.48 -23.53 -28.62
C LEU A 33 -26.77 -24.03 -27.35
N ILE A 34 -25.90 -25.04 -27.44
CA ILE A 34 -25.09 -25.54 -26.32
C ILE A 34 -23.75 -24.76 -26.20
N GLY A 35 -23.36 -23.98 -27.22
CA GLY A 35 -22.09 -23.24 -27.28
C GLY A 35 -22.10 -21.83 -26.68
N CYS A 36 -23.26 -21.28 -26.30
CA CYS A 36 -23.36 -19.96 -25.65
C CYS A 36 -23.72 -20.08 -24.17
N GLN A 37 -22.88 -20.75 -23.38
CA GLN A 37 -22.77 -20.34 -21.97
C GLN A 37 -21.96 -19.05 -21.92
N GLY A 38 -22.55 -17.95 -22.38
CA GLY A 38 -22.11 -16.61 -22.04
C GLY A 38 -22.04 -16.55 -20.51
N SER A 39 -20.88 -16.23 -19.96
CA SER A 39 -20.70 -16.03 -18.53
C SER A 39 -21.81 -15.10 -18.05
N ARG A 40 -22.81 -15.66 -17.32
CA ARG A 40 -23.88 -14.84 -16.73
C ARG A 40 -23.20 -13.73 -15.93
N GLU A 41 -23.65 -12.50 -16.11
CA GLU A 41 -23.19 -11.39 -15.29
C GLU A 41 -23.36 -11.76 -13.81
N PRO A 42 -22.35 -11.50 -12.95
CA PRO A 42 -22.48 -11.77 -11.53
C PRO A 42 -23.70 -11.09 -10.95
N ASP A 43 -24.51 -11.80 -10.15
CA ASP A 43 -25.69 -11.20 -9.49
C ASP A 43 -25.25 -10.07 -8.54
N PRO A 44 -25.67 -8.82 -8.78
CA PRO A 44 -25.27 -7.68 -7.94
C PRO A 44 -25.62 -7.84 -6.45
N ARG A 45 -26.64 -8.65 -6.12
CA ARG A 45 -27.06 -8.89 -4.73
C ARG A 45 -26.08 -9.74 -3.93
N HIS A 46 -25.28 -10.56 -4.61
CA HIS A 46 -24.27 -11.45 -4.02
C HIS A 46 -22.86 -11.08 -4.44
N SER A 47 -22.69 -9.90 -5.07
CA SER A 47 -21.42 -9.40 -5.56
C SER A 47 -21.07 -8.07 -4.90
N PHE A 48 -19.78 -7.88 -4.61
CA PHE A 48 -19.25 -6.58 -4.22
C PHE A 48 -18.56 -5.94 -5.42
N ILE A 49 -19.03 -4.75 -5.80
CA ILE A 49 -18.61 -4.05 -7.03
C ILE A 49 -17.94 -2.74 -6.65
N TYR A 50 -16.68 -2.56 -7.06
CA TYR A 50 -15.94 -1.32 -6.83
C TYR A 50 -15.14 -0.90 -8.07
N ASN A 51 -14.57 0.30 -8.04
CA ASN A 51 -13.84 0.89 -9.16
C ASN A 51 -12.36 1.08 -8.84
N GLU A 52 -11.50 0.69 -9.79
CA GLU A 52 -10.07 1.00 -9.83
C GLU A 52 -9.74 1.77 -11.12
N PRO A 53 -9.62 3.10 -11.06
CA PRO A 53 -9.54 3.92 -12.27
C PRO A 53 -8.26 3.67 -13.10
N GLU A 54 -7.18 3.26 -12.46
CA GLU A 54 -5.89 3.04 -13.14
C GLU A 54 -5.71 1.60 -13.64
N GLY A 55 -6.66 0.72 -13.31
CA GLY A 55 -6.60 -0.70 -13.66
C GLY A 55 -5.57 -1.48 -12.84
N ILE A 56 -5.40 -2.74 -13.21
CA ILE A 56 -4.47 -3.68 -12.55
C ILE A 56 -3.42 -4.10 -13.57
N THR A 57 -2.14 -4.01 -13.23
CA THR A 57 -1.03 -4.38 -14.13
C THR A 57 -0.46 -5.75 -13.80
N THR A 58 -0.58 -6.22 -12.56
CA THR A 58 -0.05 -7.52 -12.12
C THR A 58 -0.85 -8.07 -10.95
N LEU A 59 -1.02 -9.39 -10.95
CA LEU A 59 -1.53 -10.17 -9.82
C LEU A 59 -0.45 -11.14 -9.27
N ASP A 60 0.81 -10.94 -9.64
CA ASP A 60 1.95 -11.67 -9.06
C ASP A 60 2.39 -10.99 -7.75
N PRO A 61 2.32 -11.67 -6.58
CA PRO A 61 2.70 -11.08 -5.29
C PRO A 61 4.12 -10.50 -5.27
N ALA A 62 5.06 -11.12 -5.97
CA ALA A 62 6.44 -10.64 -6.01
C ALA A 62 6.59 -9.24 -6.66
N HIS A 63 5.55 -8.75 -7.37
CA HIS A 63 5.55 -7.48 -8.08
C HIS A 63 4.45 -6.51 -7.63
N MET A 64 3.63 -6.88 -6.64
CA MET A 64 2.55 -6.02 -6.12
C MET A 64 3.12 -4.90 -5.24
N SER A 65 3.28 -3.71 -5.81
CA SER A 65 3.84 -2.53 -5.13
C SER A 65 2.88 -1.34 -5.05
N TYR A 66 1.62 -1.50 -5.48
CA TYR A 66 0.62 -0.42 -5.46
C TYR A 66 -0.75 -0.92 -4.97
N VAL A 67 -1.51 -0.01 -4.37
CA VAL A 67 -2.72 -0.31 -3.59
C VAL A 67 -3.75 -1.11 -4.37
N ALA A 68 -4.05 -0.75 -5.62
CA ALA A 68 -5.06 -1.43 -6.44
C ALA A 68 -4.76 -2.93 -6.63
N ALA A 69 -3.50 -3.29 -6.93
CA ALA A 69 -3.09 -4.69 -7.05
C ALA A 69 -3.15 -5.40 -5.69
N ILE A 70 -2.72 -4.73 -4.60
CA ILE A 70 -2.74 -5.27 -3.25
C ILE A 70 -4.18 -5.57 -2.80
N TRP A 71 -5.16 -4.70 -3.11
CA TRP A 71 -6.57 -4.94 -2.79
C TRP A 71 -7.13 -6.20 -3.44
N VAL A 72 -6.81 -6.41 -4.72
CA VAL A 72 -7.18 -7.65 -5.41
C VAL A 72 -6.39 -8.84 -4.87
N GLY A 73 -5.09 -8.66 -4.63
CA GLY A 73 -4.21 -9.69 -4.08
C GLY A 73 -4.65 -10.19 -2.69
N THR A 74 -5.15 -9.30 -1.83
CA THR A 74 -5.72 -9.66 -0.52
C THR A 74 -6.90 -10.64 -0.64
N GLN A 75 -7.62 -10.63 -1.76
CA GLN A 75 -8.70 -11.59 -2.01
C GLN A 75 -8.18 -12.93 -2.56
N LEU A 76 -6.98 -12.96 -3.14
CA LEU A 76 -6.43 -14.12 -3.85
C LEU A 76 -5.42 -14.92 -3.02
N TYR A 77 -4.72 -14.29 -2.10
CA TYR A 77 -3.55 -14.86 -1.43
C TYR A 77 -3.62 -14.76 0.09
N ASN A 78 -2.79 -15.56 0.75
CA ASN A 78 -2.52 -15.47 2.18
C ASN A 78 -1.00 -15.57 2.43
N GLY A 79 -0.53 -14.95 3.52
CA GLY A 79 0.81 -15.11 4.07
C GLY A 79 0.85 -16.11 5.23
N LEU A 80 2.03 -16.32 5.80
CA LEU A 80 2.20 -17.11 7.03
C LEU A 80 1.37 -16.54 8.18
N VAL A 81 1.36 -15.22 8.27
CA VAL A 81 0.66 -14.42 9.26
C VAL A 81 -0.13 -13.32 8.56
N GLU A 82 -1.08 -12.73 9.25
CA GLU A 82 -1.89 -11.61 8.77
C GLU A 82 -2.11 -10.58 9.87
N LEU A 83 -2.76 -9.46 9.54
CA LEU A 83 -3.12 -8.43 10.51
C LEU A 83 -4.62 -8.53 10.84
N ASP A 84 -4.95 -8.51 12.12
CA ASP A 84 -6.32 -8.31 12.59
C ASP A 84 -6.77 -6.83 12.40
N THR A 85 -7.99 -6.50 12.82
CA THR A 85 -8.54 -5.14 12.74
C THR A 85 -7.86 -4.15 13.69
N ALA A 86 -7.12 -4.64 14.68
CA ALA A 86 -6.31 -3.85 15.61
C ALA A 86 -4.83 -3.81 15.21
N LEU A 87 -4.49 -4.24 13.98
CA LEU A 87 -3.13 -4.31 13.42
C LEU A 87 -2.17 -5.23 14.19
N ARG A 88 -2.68 -6.15 14.96
CA ARG A 88 -1.87 -7.16 15.62
C ARG A 88 -1.59 -8.29 14.63
N VAL A 89 -0.36 -8.78 14.62
CA VAL A 89 0.00 -9.94 13.82
C VAL A 89 -0.65 -11.18 14.43
N VAL A 90 -1.44 -11.89 13.62
CA VAL A 90 -2.18 -13.09 14.00
C VAL A 90 -1.87 -14.27 13.07
N PRO A 91 -2.08 -15.52 13.50
CA PRO A 91 -1.92 -16.70 12.65
C PRO A 91 -2.79 -16.65 11.40
N CYS A 92 -2.23 -17.09 10.24
CA CYS A 92 -2.95 -17.28 8.99
C CYS A 92 -2.64 -18.66 8.39
N LEU A 93 -1.71 -18.78 7.42
CA LEU A 93 -1.26 -20.09 6.92
C LEU A 93 -0.43 -20.85 7.96
N ALA A 94 0.33 -20.14 8.80
CA ALA A 94 0.90 -20.69 10.01
C ALA A 94 -0.16 -20.66 11.13
N ARG A 95 -0.40 -21.80 11.80
CA ARG A 95 -1.29 -21.88 12.97
C ARG A 95 -0.61 -21.39 14.26
N ALA A 96 0.73 -21.39 14.28
CA ALA A 96 1.56 -20.95 15.40
C ALA A 96 3.00 -20.71 14.91
N TRP A 97 3.78 -20.01 15.72
CA TRP A 97 5.23 -19.84 15.53
C TRP A 97 5.94 -19.76 16.88
N GLU A 98 7.24 -20.02 16.84
CA GLU A 98 8.16 -19.87 17.96
C GLU A 98 9.38 -19.07 17.52
N VAL A 99 10.00 -18.38 18.46
CA VAL A 99 11.29 -17.69 18.26
C VAL A 99 12.25 -18.14 19.36
N ASP A 100 13.49 -18.36 18.99
CA ASP A 100 14.52 -18.75 19.96
C ASP A 100 14.93 -17.58 20.88
N SER A 101 15.73 -17.88 21.90
CA SER A 101 16.18 -16.87 22.87
C SER A 101 17.09 -15.80 22.26
N THR A 102 17.68 -16.06 21.10
CA THR A 102 18.52 -15.09 20.38
C THR A 102 17.71 -14.12 19.53
N GLY A 103 16.43 -14.41 19.26
CA GLY A 103 15.57 -13.63 18.38
C GLY A 103 15.93 -13.77 16.89
N THR A 104 16.77 -14.75 16.54
CA THR A 104 17.24 -14.95 15.15
C THR A 104 16.60 -16.12 14.45
N ARG A 105 16.10 -17.12 15.18
CA ARG A 105 15.52 -18.34 14.59
C ARG A 105 14.02 -18.39 14.85
N TRP A 106 13.25 -18.35 13.75
CA TRP A 106 11.79 -18.34 13.76
C TRP A 106 11.27 -19.62 13.15
N ARG A 107 10.48 -20.41 13.90
CA ARG A 107 9.88 -21.66 13.44
C ARG A 107 8.39 -21.51 13.30
N PHE A 108 7.86 -21.79 12.09
CA PHE A 108 6.44 -21.67 11.77
C PHE A 108 5.83 -23.05 11.57
N TYR A 109 4.69 -23.30 12.23
CA TYR A 109 3.90 -24.51 12.12
C TYR A 109 2.69 -24.25 11.23
N LEU A 110 2.67 -24.83 10.02
CA LEU A 110 1.63 -24.59 9.05
C LEU A 110 0.34 -25.32 9.39
N ARG A 111 -0.77 -24.79 8.89
CA ARG A 111 -2.06 -25.49 8.83
C ARG A 111 -1.97 -26.63 7.82
N THR A 112 -2.74 -27.69 8.08
CA THR A 112 -2.79 -28.89 7.21
C THR A 112 -4.09 -28.98 6.41
N ASP A 113 -5.01 -28.03 6.60
CA ASP A 113 -6.34 -27.94 5.97
C ASP A 113 -6.44 -26.86 4.88
N VAL A 114 -5.32 -26.33 4.42
CA VAL A 114 -5.25 -25.28 3.40
C VAL A 114 -4.94 -25.87 2.03
N TYR A 115 -5.71 -25.44 1.02
CA TYR A 115 -5.52 -25.82 -0.38
C TYR A 115 -5.37 -24.59 -1.25
N PHE A 116 -4.54 -24.70 -2.29
CA PHE A 116 -4.51 -23.71 -3.36
C PHE A 116 -5.80 -23.73 -4.17
N HIS A 117 -6.09 -22.63 -4.86
CA HIS A 117 -7.20 -22.55 -5.81
C HIS A 117 -7.11 -23.67 -6.85
N ASP A 118 -8.26 -24.22 -7.24
CA ASP A 118 -8.29 -25.20 -8.35
C ASP A 118 -7.73 -24.56 -9.60
N ASN A 119 -6.74 -25.23 -10.21
CA ASN A 119 -6.06 -24.70 -11.38
C ASN A 119 -5.53 -25.83 -12.26
N PRO A 120 -5.54 -25.66 -13.61
CA PRO A 120 -5.04 -26.67 -14.54
C PRO A 120 -3.60 -27.12 -14.27
N CYS A 121 -2.75 -26.29 -13.66
CA CYS A 121 -1.37 -26.64 -13.33
C CYS A 121 -1.24 -27.81 -12.33
N PHE A 122 -2.31 -28.17 -11.62
CA PHE A 122 -2.35 -29.29 -10.68
C PHE A 122 -3.04 -30.54 -11.23
N GLY A 123 -3.57 -30.48 -12.45
CA GLY A 123 -4.46 -31.52 -12.97
C GLY A 123 -5.80 -31.56 -12.22
N ALA A 124 -6.32 -32.76 -11.95
CA ALA A 124 -7.63 -32.95 -11.31
C ALA A 124 -7.60 -32.98 -9.77
N SER A 125 -6.44 -32.99 -9.14
CA SER A 125 -6.30 -33.21 -7.70
C SER A 125 -6.13 -31.89 -6.94
N PRO A 126 -6.84 -31.70 -5.81
CA PRO A 126 -6.62 -30.54 -4.95
C PRO A 126 -5.18 -30.49 -4.43
N ARG A 127 -4.51 -29.35 -4.56
CA ARG A 127 -3.13 -29.14 -4.15
C ARG A 127 -3.09 -28.51 -2.75
N ARG A 128 -2.61 -29.29 -1.77
CA ARG A 128 -2.45 -28.81 -0.37
C ARG A 128 -1.20 -27.92 -0.24
N LEU A 129 -1.29 -26.91 0.61
CA LEU A 129 -0.14 -26.11 1.05
C LEU A 129 0.90 -26.99 1.78
N ARG A 130 2.19 -26.76 1.50
CA ARG A 130 3.34 -27.40 2.15
C ARG A 130 4.42 -26.39 2.50
N ALA A 131 5.32 -26.76 3.39
CA ALA A 131 6.45 -25.93 3.79
C ALA A 131 7.40 -25.57 2.63
N GLU A 132 7.51 -26.45 1.63
CA GLU A 132 8.27 -26.16 0.40
C GLU A 132 7.69 -25.00 -0.42
N ASP A 133 6.38 -24.74 -0.34
CA ASP A 133 5.75 -23.59 -1.02
C ASP A 133 6.18 -22.27 -0.38
N VAL A 134 6.38 -22.26 0.95
CA VAL A 134 6.90 -21.10 1.68
C VAL A 134 8.35 -20.84 1.26
N LYS A 135 9.19 -21.89 1.27
CA LYS A 135 10.58 -21.81 0.82
C LYS A 135 10.66 -21.28 -0.60
N PHE A 136 9.91 -21.86 -1.52
CA PHE A 136 9.86 -21.43 -2.92
C PHE A 136 9.48 -19.95 -3.06
N SER A 137 8.42 -19.50 -2.37
CA SER A 137 7.93 -18.13 -2.47
C SER A 137 8.97 -17.11 -1.99
N PHE A 138 9.66 -17.40 -0.89
CA PHE A 138 10.66 -16.50 -0.32
C PHE A 138 11.99 -16.54 -1.11
N GLU A 139 12.39 -17.70 -1.60
CA GLU A 139 13.53 -17.79 -2.53
C GLU A 139 13.26 -17.05 -3.83
N ARG A 140 12.05 -17.18 -4.38
CA ARG A 140 11.63 -16.46 -5.58
C ARG A 140 11.69 -14.94 -5.38
N LEU A 141 11.31 -14.44 -4.20
CA LEU A 141 11.42 -13.01 -3.85
C LEU A 141 12.88 -12.53 -3.85
N CYS A 142 13.82 -13.40 -3.45
CA CYS A 142 15.25 -13.11 -3.41
C CYS A 142 15.97 -13.40 -4.72
N ASP A 143 15.37 -14.12 -5.66
CA ASP A 143 15.98 -14.45 -6.94
C ASP A 143 16.10 -13.20 -7.83
N ALA A 144 17.33 -12.88 -8.26
CA ALA A 144 17.59 -11.72 -9.11
C ALA A 144 16.84 -11.75 -10.45
N ARG A 145 16.50 -12.94 -10.95
CA ARG A 145 15.75 -13.14 -12.19
C ARG A 145 14.29 -12.70 -12.04
N THR A 146 13.73 -12.79 -10.84
CA THR A 146 12.37 -12.30 -10.53
C THR A 146 12.29 -10.77 -10.58
N ARG A 147 13.40 -10.05 -10.33
CA ARG A 147 13.44 -8.58 -10.29
C ARG A 147 12.38 -7.96 -9.37
N SER A 148 12.11 -8.64 -8.27
CA SER A 148 11.09 -8.18 -7.33
C SER A 148 11.48 -6.86 -6.65
N PRO A 149 10.60 -5.85 -6.61
CA PRO A 149 10.79 -4.68 -5.77
C PRO A 149 10.75 -5.02 -4.27
N GLY A 150 10.20 -6.18 -3.88
CA GLY A 150 10.10 -6.64 -2.50
C GLY A 150 11.36 -7.30 -1.94
N LEU A 151 12.46 -7.37 -2.68
CA LEU A 151 13.73 -7.96 -2.22
C LEU A 151 14.18 -7.41 -0.86
N TRP A 152 13.94 -6.13 -0.59
CA TRP A 152 14.32 -5.44 0.65
C TRP A 152 13.74 -6.09 1.92
N VAL A 153 12.66 -6.84 1.82
CA VAL A 153 12.03 -7.55 2.94
C VAL A 153 13.01 -8.50 3.60
N PHE A 154 13.80 -9.23 2.79
CA PHE A 154 14.79 -10.22 3.26
C PHE A 154 16.23 -9.77 3.12
N TRP A 155 16.52 -8.74 2.33
CA TRP A 155 17.87 -8.24 2.10
C TRP A 155 18.56 -7.79 3.40
N GLY A 156 19.66 -8.46 3.76
CA GLY A 156 20.42 -8.18 4.99
C GLY A 156 19.67 -8.51 6.29
N LYS A 157 18.59 -9.29 6.20
CA LYS A 157 17.83 -9.79 7.34
C LYS A 157 17.83 -11.32 7.37
N LEU A 158 17.45 -11.96 6.27
CA LEU A 158 17.44 -13.42 6.16
C LEU A 158 18.83 -13.92 5.79
N ARG A 159 19.37 -14.88 6.55
CA ARG A 159 20.72 -15.43 6.36
C ARG A 159 20.89 -16.05 4.99
N GLY A 160 21.88 -15.59 4.24
CA GLY A 160 22.20 -16.07 2.90
C GLY A 160 21.35 -15.49 1.77
N ALA A 161 20.42 -14.56 2.04
CA ALA A 161 19.59 -13.95 1.00
C ALA A 161 20.41 -13.09 0.01
N LYS A 162 21.44 -12.38 0.49
CA LYS A 162 22.33 -11.57 -0.36
C LYS A 162 23.16 -12.45 -1.29
N GLU A 163 23.74 -13.51 -0.76
CA GLU A 163 24.57 -14.47 -1.48
C GLU A 163 23.75 -15.20 -2.55
N PHE A 164 22.52 -15.60 -2.19
CA PHE A 164 21.59 -16.22 -3.12
C PHE A 164 21.22 -15.26 -4.26
N HIS A 165 20.90 -14.00 -3.95
CA HIS A 165 20.63 -12.99 -4.97
C HIS A 165 21.83 -12.75 -5.87
N ALA A 166 23.04 -12.65 -5.32
CA ALA A 166 24.26 -12.47 -6.10
C ALA A 166 24.54 -13.67 -7.02
N ALA A 167 24.31 -14.90 -6.55
CA ALA A 167 24.47 -16.10 -7.35
C ALA A 167 23.44 -16.18 -8.50
N THR A 168 22.16 -15.93 -8.21
CA THR A 168 21.10 -15.96 -9.23
C THR A 168 21.25 -14.83 -10.26
N ARG A 169 21.80 -13.69 -9.88
CA ARG A 169 22.19 -12.61 -10.81
C ARG A 169 23.26 -13.06 -11.81
N GLN A 170 24.10 -14.01 -11.44
CA GLN A 170 25.12 -14.63 -12.30
C GLN A 170 24.60 -15.87 -13.05
N GLY A 171 23.27 -16.12 -13.03
CA GLY A 171 22.65 -17.28 -13.65
C GLY A 171 22.84 -18.60 -12.89
N ARG A 172 23.45 -18.57 -11.69
CA ARG A 172 23.65 -19.78 -10.87
C ARG A 172 22.46 -19.99 -9.93
N SER A 173 22.06 -21.25 -9.74
CA SER A 173 21.05 -21.62 -8.75
C SER A 173 21.74 -22.43 -7.65
N PRO A 174 21.99 -21.84 -6.46
CA PRO A 174 22.67 -22.54 -5.36
C PRO A 174 21.92 -23.81 -4.96
N ALA A 175 22.63 -24.93 -4.86
CA ALA A 175 22.08 -26.17 -4.35
C ALA A 175 21.56 -25.96 -2.91
N GLY A 176 20.33 -26.38 -2.62
CA GLY A 176 19.69 -26.18 -1.31
C GLY A 176 19.02 -24.82 -1.11
N GLY A 177 19.19 -23.85 -2.04
CA GLY A 177 18.55 -22.54 -1.98
C GLY A 177 19.16 -21.58 -0.95
N ILE A 178 18.33 -20.81 -0.25
CA ILE A 178 18.75 -19.87 0.81
C ILE A 178 19.01 -20.63 2.12
N PRO A 179 20.23 -20.63 2.68
CA PRO A 179 20.55 -21.38 3.91
C PRO A 179 19.71 -21.00 5.12
N GLY A 180 19.23 -19.75 5.16
CA GLY A 180 18.34 -19.24 6.21
C GLY A 180 16.90 -19.75 6.13
N ILE A 181 16.53 -20.54 5.10
CA ILE A 181 15.21 -21.15 4.98
C ILE A 181 15.34 -22.66 5.04
N ARG A 182 14.84 -23.28 6.11
CA ARG A 182 14.92 -24.73 6.30
C ARG A 182 13.52 -25.32 6.39
N VAL A 183 13.23 -26.29 5.51
CA VAL A 183 12.02 -27.11 5.59
C VAL A 183 12.35 -28.30 6.48
N LEU A 184 11.67 -28.40 7.63
CA LEU A 184 11.89 -29.47 8.59
C LEU A 184 11.02 -30.69 8.30
N ASN A 185 9.80 -30.44 7.80
CA ASN A 185 8.84 -31.42 7.30
C ASN A 185 7.75 -30.69 6.49
N ASP A 186 6.76 -31.42 5.95
CA ASP A 186 5.70 -30.87 5.09
C ASP A 186 4.92 -29.69 5.70
N SER A 187 4.90 -29.55 7.03
CA SER A 187 4.14 -28.52 7.74
C SER A 187 4.97 -27.64 8.66
N THR A 188 6.32 -27.72 8.58
CA THR A 188 7.17 -26.93 9.47
C THR A 188 8.33 -26.30 8.67
N VAL A 189 8.40 -24.97 8.70
CA VAL A 189 9.48 -24.19 8.11
C VAL A 189 10.17 -23.36 9.18
N GLU A 190 11.49 -23.25 9.07
CA GLU A 190 12.34 -22.43 9.96
C GLU A 190 13.04 -21.35 9.14
N LEU A 191 12.98 -20.11 9.65
CA LEU A 191 13.64 -18.94 9.08
C LEU A 191 14.71 -18.45 10.04
N GLU A 192 15.94 -18.27 9.56
CA GLU A 192 17.08 -17.81 10.34
C GLU A 192 17.54 -16.44 9.84
N LEU A 193 17.56 -15.46 10.75
CA LEU A 193 17.98 -14.10 10.48
C LEU A 193 19.49 -13.94 10.70
N GLU A 194 20.12 -12.97 10.01
CA GLU A 194 21.53 -12.60 10.21
C GLU A 194 21.78 -11.99 11.61
N ARG A 195 20.77 -11.29 12.13
CA ARG A 195 20.76 -10.64 13.46
C ARG A 195 19.32 -10.50 13.96
N PRO A 196 19.09 -10.31 15.27
CA PRO A 196 17.75 -10.08 15.80
C PRO A 196 17.10 -8.88 15.10
N PHE A 197 15.85 -9.07 14.68
CA PHE A 197 15.04 -8.03 14.07
C PHE A 197 13.60 -8.17 14.58
N ALA A 198 13.27 -7.45 15.64
CA ALA A 198 11.99 -7.58 16.34
C ALA A 198 10.75 -7.32 15.44
N PRO A 199 10.78 -6.41 14.43
CA PRO A 199 9.66 -6.23 13.50
C PRO A 199 9.46 -7.35 12.47
N PHE A 200 10.21 -8.46 12.52
CA PHE A 200 10.22 -9.49 11.47
C PHE A 200 8.84 -10.06 11.15
N LEU A 201 8.01 -10.34 12.17
CA LEU A 201 6.64 -10.83 11.93
C LEU A 201 5.78 -9.81 11.17
N ALA A 202 5.96 -8.52 11.43
CA ALA A 202 5.24 -7.47 10.71
C ALA A 202 5.65 -7.42 9.23
N LEU A 203 6.92 -7.67 8.90
CA LEU A 203 7.36 -7.81 7.50
C LEU A 203 6.68 -8.97 6.78
N LEU A 204 6.41 -10.08 7.48
CA LEU A 204 5.78 -11.26 6.89
C LEU A 204 4.28 -11.06 6.57
N THR A 205 3.67 -9.94 6.99
CA THR A 205 2.31 -9.55 6.60
C THR A 205 2.24 -8.84 5.25
N LEU A 206 3.38 -8.47 4.68
CA LEU A 206 3.47 -7.77 3.40
C LEU A 206 3.02 -8.64 2.22
N PRO A 207 2.44 -8.05 1.17
CA PRO A 207 2.04 -8.78 -0.04
C PRO A 207 3.15 -9.61 -0.66
N TYR A 208 4.39 -9.14 -0.60
CA TYR A 208 5.58 -9.85 -1.09
C TYR A 208 5.80 -11.21 -0.41
N CYS A 209 5.25 -11.39 0.81
CA CYS A 209 5.35 -12.62 1.60
C CYS A 209 4.15 -13.57 1.43
N TRP A 210 3.23 -13.28 0.50
CA TRP A 210 2.15 -14.21 0.17
C TRP A 210 2.68 -15.45 -0.55
N ILE A 211 2.08 -16.59 -0.24
CA ILE A 211 2.58 -17.89 -0.70
C ILE A 211 1.96 -18.27 -2.02
N VAL A 212 2.79 -18.69 -2.96
CA VAL A 212 2.41 -19.18 -4.29
C VAL A 212 2.99 -20.58 -4.54
N PRO A 213 2.28 -21.46 -5.28
CA PRO A 213 2.79 -22.77 -5.62
C PRO A 213 3.79 -22.70 -6.78
N ARG A 214 4.88 -23.46 -6.68
CA ARG A 214 5.90 -23.58 -7.73
C ARG A 214 5.29 -23.98 -9.08
N GLU A 215 4.39 -24.95 -9.04
CA GLU A 215 3.76 -25.54 -10.22
C GLU A 215 3.03 -24.47 -11.07
N ALA A 216 2.36 -23.51 -10.43
CA ALA A 216 1.68 -22.44 -11.17
C ALA A 216 2.66 -21.45 -11.80
N VAL A 217 3.71 -21.07 -11.09
CA VAL A 217 4.74 -20.18 -11.62
C VAL A 217 5.46 -20.80 -12.81
N GLU A 218 5.79 -22.11 -12.73
CA GLU A 218 6.45 -22.84 -13.82
C GLU A 218 5.51 -23.12 -15.00
N TYR A 219 4.22 -23.37 -14.74
CA TYR A 219 3.21 -23.62 -15.78
C TYR A 219 2.91 -22.37 -16.61
N TYR A 220 2.67 -21.22 -15.92
CA TYR A 220 2.30 -19.98 -16.59
C TYR A 220 3.50 -19.11 -16.99
N ARG A 221 4.68 -19.31 -16.39
CA ARG A 221 5.91 -18.57 -16.67
C ARG A 221 5.69 -17.06 -16.68
N GLU A 222 5.91 -16.42 -17.83
CA GLU A 222 5.76 -14.96 -17.98
C GLU A 222 4.29 -14.50 -17.82
N ASP A 223 3.32 -15.38 -18.05
CA ASP A 223 1.89 -15.09 -17.90
C ASP A 223 1.37 -15.29 -16.46
N PHE A 224 2.22 -15.67 -15.49
CA PHE A 224 1.79 -15.86 -14.11
C PHE A 224 1.17 -14.59 -13.50
N PHE A 225 1.61 -13.41 -13.92
CA PHE A 225 1.07 -12.13 -13.45
C PHE A 225 -0.43 -11.96 -13.70
N ARG A 226 -1.00 -12.66 -14.66
CA ARG A 226 -2.42 -12.62 -15.01
C ARG A 226 -3.17 -13.93 -14.71
N ASN A 227 -2.49 -14.94 -14.23
CA ASN A 227 -3.03 -16.25 -13.86
C ASN A 227 -2.71 -16.58 -12.39
N PRO A 228 -3.27 -15.81 -11.44
CA PRO A 228 -2.95 -15.95 -10.03
C PRO A 228 -3.46 -17.28 -9.47
N VAL A 229 -2.63 -17.96 -8.69
CA VAL A 229 -2.99 -19.15 -7.94
C VAL A 229 -2.57 -18.97 -6.50
N GLY A 230 -3.53 -18.78 -5.61
CA GLY A 230 -3.32 -18.55 -4.19
C GLY A 230 -4.20 -19.44 -3.33
N THR A 231 -4.30 -19.10 -2.05
CA THR A 231 -5.12 -19.80 -1.04
C THR A 231 -6.26 -18.94 -0.52
N GLY A 232 -6.42 -17.73 -1.06
CA GLY A 232 -7.31 -16.70 -0.58
C GLY A 232 -8.80 -17.00 -0.68
N PRO A 233 -9.66 -16.11 -0.12
CA PRO A 233 -11.11 -16.29 -0.07
C PRO A 233 -11.79 -16.31 -1.45
N PHE A 234 -11.16 -15.72 -2.44
CA PHE A 234 -11.65 -15.70 -3.81
C PHE A 234 -10.58 -16.19 -4.78
N GLN A 235 -11.00 -16.61 -5.97
CA GLN A 235 -10.15 -17.03 -7.09
C GLN A 235 -10.52 -16.25 -8.36
N LEU A 236 -9.57 -16.02 -9.25
CA LEU A 236 -9.81 -15.32 -10.50
C LEU A 236 -10.80 -16.10 -11.39
N ALA A 237 -11.86 -15.44 -11.84
CA ALA A 237 -12.82 -15.99 -12.79
C ALA A 237 -12.67 -15.35 -14.18
N GLU A 238 -12.42 -14.04 -14.23
CA GLU A 238 -12.29 -13.29 -15.49
C GLU A 238 -11.38 -12.08 -15.30
N TRP A 239 -10.54 -11.79 -16.26
CA TRP A 239 -9.82 -10.51 -16.35
C TRP A 239 -9.82 -10.01 -17.79
N ARG A 240 -10.63 -8.98 -18.05
CA ARG A 240 -10.63 -8.22 -19.30
C ARG A 240 -9.94 -6.89 -19.05
N ALA A 241 -8.75 -6.72 -19.63
CA ALA A 241 -7.99 -5.49 -19.52
C ALA A 241 -8.86 -4.28 -19.88
N ASP A 242 -8.70 -3.18 -19.15
CA ASP A 242 -9.43 -1.91 -19.29
C ASP A 242 -10.97 -1.99 -19.19
N VAL A 243 -11.55 -3.15 -18.85
CA VAL A 243 -12.99 -3.35 -18.71
C VAL A 243 -13.36 -3.74 -17.28
N ARG A 244 -12.97 -4.94 -16.87
CA ARG A 244 -13.28 -5.47 -15.53
C ARG A 244 -12.39 -6.66 -15.15
N LEU A 245 -12.33 -6.89 -13.84
CA LEU A 245 -11.82 -8.11 -13.24
C LEU A 245 -12.90 -8.72 -12.35
N VAL A 246 -13.12 -10.04 -12.46
CA VAL A 246 -14.11 -10.76 -11.67
C VAL A 246 -13.43 -11.86 -10.88
N LEU A 247 -13.66 -11.85 -9.58
CA LEU A 247 -13.27 -12.92 -8.68
C LEU A 247 -14.53 -13.69 -8.27
N ARG A 248 -14.42 -15.00 -8.13
CA ARG A 248 -15.46 -15.89 -7.59
C ARG A 248 -15.04 -16.47 -6.26
N ARG A 249 -16.00 -16.78 -5.40
CA ARG A 249 -15.79 -17.45 -4.10
C ARG A 249 -14.92 -18.69 -4.24
N ASN A 250 -13.96 -18.84 -3.30
CA ASN A 250 -13.20 -20.07 -3.12
C ASN A 250 -14.02 -21.06 -2.25
N PRO A 251 -14.54 -22.16 -2.79
CA PRO A 251 -15.37 -23.10 -2.02
C PRO A 251 -14.57 -23.87 -0.97
N ARG A 252 -13.21 -23.90 -1.10
CA ARG A 252 -12.30 -24.58 -0.16
C ARG A 252 -11.58 -23.63 0.79
N TYR A 253 -12.03 -22.36 0.88
CA TYR A 253 -11.38 -21.44 1.81
C TYR A 253 -11.43 -21.96 3.24
N PHE A 254 -10.30 -21.92 3.93
CA PHE A 254 -10.11 -22.60 5.22
C PHE A 254 -10.71 -21.86 6.42
N LYS A 255 -10.91 -20.54 6.29
CA LYS A 255 -11.44 -19.75 7.41
C LYS A 255 -12.95 -19.90 7.57
N ARG A 256 -13.37 -19.79 8.82
CA ARG A 256 -14.78 -19.78 9.24
C ARG A 256 -15.02 -18.61 10.18
N ASP A 257 -16.26 -18.14 10.21
CA ASP A 257 -16.67 -17.14 11.19
C ASP A 257 -16.86 -17.80 12.59
N PRO A 258 -17.10 -16.99 13.66
CA PRO A 258 -17.33 -17.52 15.02
C PRO A 258 -18.52 -18.46 15.13
N GLN A 259 -19.47 -18.44 14.19
CA GLN A 259 -20.62 -19.34 14.12
C GLN A 259 -20.34 -20.61 13.30
N GLY A 260 -19.10 -20.80 12.84
CA GLY A 260 -18.67 -21.95 12.07
C GLY A 260 -19.01 -21.91 10.57
N ARG A 261 -19.63 -20.83 10.09
CA ARG A 261 -19.95 -20.67 8.65
C ARG A 261 -18.68 -20.38 7.85
N ARG A 262 -18.57 -20.99 6.69
CA ARG A 262 -17.40 -20.79 5.82
C ARG A 262 -17.40 -19.39 5.19
N LEU A 263 -16.27 -18.73 5.26
CA LEU A 263 -16.00 -17.48 4.57
C LEU A 263 -15.56 -17.74 3.10
N PRO A 264 -15.63 -16.75 2.22
CA PRO A 264 -16.30 -15.45 2.35
C PRO A 264 -17.81 -15.57 2.20
N TYR A 265 -18.59 -14.53 2.57
CA TYR A 265 -20.04 -14.53 2.40
C TYR A 265 -20.47 -14.19 0.97
N LEU A 266 -19.73 -13.30 0.29
CA LEU A 266 -19.98 -12.91 -1.09
C LEU A 266 -19.66 -14.05 -2.07
N GLU A 267 -20.39 -14.11 -3.19
CA GLU A 267 -20.11 -15.05 -4.28
C GLU A 267 -19.09 -14.49 -5.27
N HIS A 268 -19.13 -13.16 -5.52
CA HIS A 268 -18.22 -12.51 -6.45
C HIS A 268 -17.70 -11.18 -5.92
N VAL A 269 -16.53 -10.81 -6.42
CA VAL A 269 -15.98 -9.45 -6.35
C VAL A 269 -15.77 -8.97 -7.79
N VAL A 270 -16.31 -7.80 -8.12
CA VAL A 270 -16.18 -7.22 -9.46
C VAL A 270 -15.44 -5.90 -9.36
N VAL A 271 -14.30 -5.81 -10.01
CA VAL A 271 -13.51 -4.59 -10.13
C VAL A 271 -13.78 -3.97 -11.49
N ARG A 272 -14.26 -2.75 -11.54
CA ARG A 272 -14.47 -1.99 -12.78
C ARG A 272 -13.31 -1.00 -12.98
N PHE A 273 -13.03 -0.65 -14.22
CA PHE A 273 -11.92 0.24 -14.59
C PHE A 273 -12.44 1.52 -15.23
N LEU A 274 -13.21 2.31 -14.45
CA LEU A 274 -13.77 3.60 -14.89
C LEU A 274 -12.74 4.70 -14.61
N ARG A 275 -12.14 5.24 -15.65
CA ARG A 275 -11.05 6.22 -15.53
C ARG A 275 -11.52 7.61 -15.08
N ASP A 276 -12.74 8.01 -15.48
CA ASP A 276 -13.29 9.31 -15.11
C ASP A 276 -13.95 9.27 -13.72
N PRO A 277 -13.44 10.06 -12.74
CA PRO A 277 -13.99 10.07 -11.38
C PRO A 277 -15.45 10.50 -11.29
N LYS A 278 -15.93 11.39 -12.20
CA LYS A 278 -17.31 11.83 -12.23
C LYS A 278 -18.23 10.70 -12.69
N THR A 279 -17.82 9.95 -13.69
CA THR A 279 -18.52 8.74 -14.15
C THR A 279 -18.60 7.71 -13.02
N ALA A 280 -17.50 7.46 -12.29
CA ALA A 280 -17.48 6.55 -11.15
C ALA A 280 -18.46 7.03 -10.04
N PHE A 281 -18.51 8.32 -9.76
CA PHE A 281 -19.45 8.91 -8.80
C PHE A 281 -20.90 8.72 -9.23
N TRP A 282 -21.25 8.94 -10.49
CA TRP A 282 -22.60 8.70 -11.01
C TRP A 282 -23.00 7.22 -11.00
N GLU A 283 -22.08 6.32 -11.33
CA GLU A 283 -22.33 4.87 -11.23
C GLU A 283 -22.56 4.44 -9.77
N PHE A 284 -21.85 5.05 -8.81
CA PHE A 284 -22.09 4.84 -7.39
C PHE A 284 -23.48 5.34 -6.97
N GLN A 285 -23.87 6.56 -7.35
CA GLN A 285 -25.20 7.10 -7.04
C GLN A 285 -26.36 6.25 -7.63
N ARG A 286 -26.12 5.57 -8.76
CA ARG A 286 -27.08 4.65 -9.38
C ARG A 286 -27.07 3.23 -8.77
N GLY A 287 -26.28 3.01 -7.72
CA GLY A 287 -26.14 1.70 -7.08
C GLY A 287 -25.42 0.65 -7.92
N ARG A 288 -24.63 1.06 -8.93
CA ARG A 288 -23.84 0.15 -9.78
C ARG A 288 -22.41 -0.06 -9.26
N LEU A 289 -22.00 0.70 -8.25
CA LEU A 289 -20.82 0.49 -7.42
C LEU A 289 -21.26 0.43 -5.96
N ASP A 290 -20.68 -0.48 -5.21
CA ASP A 290 -20.95 -0.65 -3.78
C ASP A 290 -20.05 0.22 -2.91
N MET A 291 -18.89 0.59 -3.43
CA MET A 291 -17.90 1.40 -2.77
C MET A 291 -17.32 2.44 -3.73
N LEU A 292 -17.11 3.64 -3.18
CA LEU A 292 -16.35 4.70 -3.82
C LEU A 292 -15.23 5.15 -2.87
N THR A 293 -14.01 5.26 -3.42
CA THR A 293 -12.82 5.78 -2.75
C THR A 293 -12.29 6.97 -3.54
N GLY A 294 -11.55 7.86 -2.90
CA GLY A 294 -10.87 8.94 -3.61
C GLY A 294 -11.84 9.92 -4.28
N LEU A 295 -12.73 10.55 -3.51
CA LEU A 295 -13.65 11.59 -4.03
C LEU A 295 -12.85 12.67 -4.78
N ASP A 296 -13.31 12.98 -6.02
CA ASP A 296 -12.75 14.08 -6.81
C ASP A 296 -12.85 15.41 -6.03
N PRO A 297 -11.78 16.23 -5.99
CA PRO A 297 -11.80 17.52 -5.30
C PRO A 297 -12.98 18.42 -5.70
N ALA A 298 -13.45 18.36 -6.94
CA ALA A 298 -14.58 19.15 -7.41
C ALA A 298 -15.93 18.62 -6.88
N VAL A 299 -16.02 17.34 -6.54
CA VAL A 299 -17.22 16.69 -6.00
C VAL A 299 -17.22 16.71 -4.47
N LEU A 300 -16.05 16.77 -3.86
CA LEU A 300 -15.86 16.67 -2.42
C LEU A 300 -16.76 17.64 -1.61
N PRO A 301 -16.87 18.95 -1.93
CA PRO A 301 -17.74 19.89 -1.20
C PRO A 301 -19.24 19.60 -1.34
N GLN A 302 -19.63 18.88 -2.38
CA GLN A 302 -21.04 18.49 -2.58
C GLN A 302 -21.42 17.32 -1.67
N VAL A 303 -20.44 16.43 -1.37
CA VAL A 303 -20.65 15.20 -0.59
C VAL A 303 -20.35 15.42 0.89
N LEU A 304 -19.31 16.19 1.22
CA LEU A 304 -18.85 16.40 2.59
C LEU A 304 -18.98 17.86 3.03
N THR A 305 -19.27 18.05 4.31
CA THR A 305 -19.16 19.35 5.00
C THR A 305 -17.68 19.70 5.24
N PRO A 306 -17.34 20.95 5.61
CA PRO A 306 -15.98 21.31 6.01
C PRO A 306 -15.44 20.51 7.20
N GLU A 307 -16.32 19.93 8.03
CA GLU A 307 -15.97 19.06 9.17
C GLU A 307 -15.78 17.59 8.77
N GLY A 308 -15.93 17.27 7.47
CA GLY A 308 -15.76 15.92 6.94
C GLY A 308 -16.91 14.96 7.25
N THR A 309 -18.14 15.48 7.47
CA THR A 309 -19.36 14.69 7.60
C THR A 309 -20.18 14.75 6.31
N LEU A 310 -21.09 13.78 6.11
CA LEU A 310 -21.91 13.76 4.91
C LEU A 310 -22.90 14.94 4.86
N GLN A 311 -22.99 15.59 3.72
CA GLN A 311 -24.05 16.56 3.42
C GLN A 311 -25.44 15.89 3.55
N PRO A 312 -26.51 16.65 3.88
CA PRO A 312 -27.85 16.08 4.09
C PRO A 312 -28.36 15.16 2.97
N ALA A 313 -28.08 15.51 1.71
CA ALA A 313 -28.48 14.72 0.55
C ALA A 313 -27.79 13.35 0.45
N PHE A 314 -26.67 13.16 1.14
CA PHE A 314 -25.85 11.94 1.08
C PHE A 314 -25.89 11.11 2.36
N ARG A 315 -26.66 11.52 3.39
CA ARG A 315 -26.72 10.83 4.70
C ARG A 315 -27.28 9.40 4.64
N HIS A 316 -27.90 9.02 3.53
CA HIS A 316 -28.35 7.64 3.32
C HIS A 316 -27.22 6.68 2.98
N TYR A 317 -26.03 7.17 2.58
CA TYR A 317 -24.82 6.36 2.42
C TYR A 317 -24.09 6.19 3.74
N GLN A 318 -23.16 5.22 3.78
CA GLN A 318 -22.25 5.03 4.90
C GLN A 318 -20.90 5.66 4.57
N LEU A 319 -20.40 6.54 5.45
CA LEU A 319 -19.05 7.08 5.35
C LEU A 319 -18.17 6.41 6.40
N LEU A 320 -17.25 5.56 5.95
CA LEU A 320 -16.19 5.01 6.80
C LEU A 320 -14.93 5.86 6.66
N ARG A 321 -14.28 6.15 7.77
CA ARG A 321 -13.01 6.88 7.78
C ARG A 321 -12.12 6.43 8.94
N ALA A 322 -10.80 6.42 8.70
CA ALA A 322 -9.78 6.21 9.71
C ALA A 322 -8.57 7.10 9.40
N PRO A 323 -7.79 7.56 10.40
CA PRO A 323 -6.48 8.13 10.15
C PRO A 323 -5.63 7.14 9.37
N ALA A 324 -5.06 7.57 8.24
CA ALA A 324 -4.14 6.73 7.49
C ALA A 324 -2.85 6.49 8.28
N HIS A 325 -2.23 5.35 8.10
CA HIS A 325 -0.89 5.11 8.63
C HIS A 325 0.16 5.87 7.80
N ALA A 326 -0.05 7.16 7.72
CA ALA A 326 0.75 8.08 6.92
C ALA A 326 0.86 9.43 7.60
N ILE A 327 1.91 10.16 7.26
CA ILE A 327 2.11 11.54 7.67
C ILE A 327 2.53 12.39 6.48
N GLU A 328 1.93 13.56 6.35
CA GLU A 328 2.33 14.62 5.42
C GLU A 328 3.24 15.62 6.13
N TYR A 329 4.36 15.95 5.52
CA TYR A 329 5.34 16.84 6.12
C TYR A 329 6.19 17.56 5.07
N TYR A 330 6.90 18.60 5.48
CA TYR A 330 7.99 19.15 4.70
C TYR A 330 9.32 18.69 5.30
N GLY A 331 10.10 17.97 4.49
CA GLY A 331 11.45 17.54 4.85
C GLY A 331 12.45 18.69 4.72
N ILE A 332 13.40 18.76 5.63
CA ILE A 332 14.43 19.79 5.67
C ILE A 332 15.80 19.15 5.44
N GLN A 333 16.59 19.69 4.51
CA GLN A 333 17.96 19.24 4.32
C GLN A 333 18.87 19.73 5.44
N LEU A 334 19.41 18.79 6.21
CA LEU A 334 20.28 19.10 7.34
C LEU A 334 21.78 18.96 7.03
N ASP A 335 22.13 18.24 5.96
CA ASP A 335 23.51 18.05 5.53
C ASP A 335 24.00 19.27 4.74
N THR A 336 24.84 20.08 5.38
CA THR A 336 25.39 21.32 4.82
C THR A 336 26.40 21.10 3.69
N THR A 337 26.79 19.87 3.40
CA THR A 337 27.65 19.54 2.26
C THR A 337 26.90 19.41 0.95
N THR A 338 25.58 19.20 1.02
CA THR A 338 24.70 19.06 -0.14
C THR A 338 24.31 20.43 -0.73
N GLU A 339 23.83 20.44 -1.98
CA GLU A 339 23.36 21.67 -2.64
C GLU A 339 22.24 22.35 -1.85
N GLY A 340 21.23 21.59 -1.39
CA GLY A 340 20.08 22.10 -0.66
C GLY A 340 20.40 22.55 0.76
N GLY A 341 21.44 21.98 1.39
CA GLY A 341 21.81 22.31 2.77
C GLY A 341 22.89 23.40 2.89
N ARG A 342 23.75 23.57 1.87
CA ARG A 342 24.96 24.41 1.93
C ARG A 342 24.68 25.83 2.42
N ASN A 343 23.67 26.49 1.88
CA ASN A 343 23.30 27.86 2.23
C ASN A 343 21.95 27.93 2.97
N SER A 344 21.46 26.79 3.45
CA SER A 344 20.17 26.72 4.13
C SER A 344 20.26 27.25 5.57
N PRO A 345 19.52 28.29 5.93
CA PRO A 345 19.40 28.72 7.33
C PRO A 345 18.72 27.64 8.18
N LEU A 346 17.85 26.81 7.56
CA LEU A 346 17.16 25.69 8.22
C LEU A 346 18.15 24.58 8.62
N ALA A 347 19.18 24.31 7.82
CA ALA A 347 20.20 23.32 8.16
C ALA A 347 20.97 23.70 9.42
N ARG A 348 21.21 25.01 9.62
CA ARG A 348 22.05 25.56 10.68
C ARG A 348 21.31 25.92 11.97
N SER A 349 20.00 26.20 11.90
CA SER A 349 19.24 26.68 13.05
C SER A 349 18.07 25.78 13.42
N ARG A 350 18.22 25.04 14.52
CA ARG A 350 17.12 24.26 15.12
C ARG A 350 15.96 25.16 15.55
N LEU A 351 16.26 26.32 16.12
CA LEU A 351 15.24 27.28 16.55
C LEU A 351 14.38 27.75 15.37
N LEU A 352 14.98 27.96 14.20
CA LEU A 352 14.24 28.32 12.99
C LEU A 352 13.32 27.18 12.54
N ARG A 353 13.79 25.92 12.56
CA ARG A 353 12.96 24.75 12.23
C ARG A 353 11.78 24.60 13.18
N GLN A 354 12.01 24.83 14.48
CA GLN A 354 10.96 24.83 15.49
C GLN A 354 9.99 26.00 15.30
N ALA A 355 10.47 27.18 14.95
CA ALA A 355 9.63 28.36 14.67
C ALA A 355 8.64 28.06 13.52
N LEU A 356 9.10 27.44 12.41
CA LEU A 356 8.22 27.04 11.32
C LEU A 356 7.10 26.10 11.79
N ASN A 357 7.42 25.15 12.67
CA ASN A 357 6.45 24.20 13.19
C ASN A 357 5.37 24.86 14.07
N TRP A 358 5.74 25.84 14.91
CA TRP A 358 4.80 26.57 15.77
C TRP A 358 3.97 27.62 15.01
N ALA A 359 4.44 28.04 13.81
CA ALA A 359 3.83 29.07 12.99
C ALA A 359 2.59 28.59 12.19
N ILE A 360 2.41 27.28 12.04
CA ILE A 360 1.42 26.73 11.11
C ILE A 360 0.15 26.31 11.86
N ASP A 361 -0.97 26.95 11.50
CA ASP A 361 -2.32 26.55 11.90
C ASP A 361 -2.82 25.40 11.01
N ARG A 362 -2.61 24.18 11.50
CA ARG A 362 -2.95 22.93 10.81
C ARG A 362 -4.47 22.73 10.73
N GLU A 363 -5.20 23.17 11.75
CA GLU A 363 -6.66 23.03 11.78
C GLU A 363 -7.33 23.89 10.71
N ARG A 364 -6.82 25.12 10.51
CA ARG A 364 -7.28 26.01 9.44
C ARG A 364 -7.05 25.37 8.06
N ILE A 365 -5.89 24.75 7.82
CA ILE A 365 -5.60 24.02 6.57
C ILE A 365 -6.57 22.85 6.41
N ILE A 366 -6.74 22.03 7.44
CA ILE A 366 -7.60 20.84 7.38
C ILE A 366 -9.04 21.23 7.11
N ARG A 367 -9.56 22.27 7.76
CA ARG A 367 -10.95 22.72 7.57
C ARG A 367 -11.19 23.30 6.17
N HIS A 368 -10.31 24.18 5.70
CA HIS A 368 -10.57 24.98 4.50
C HIS A 368 -9.98 24.39 3.22
N VAL A 369 -8.91 23.59 3.30
CA VAL A 369 -8.25 22.99 2.13
C VAL A 369 -8.56 21.50 2.01
N LEU A 370 -8.64 20.79 3.15
CA LEU A 370 -8.78 19.32 3.16
C LEU A 370 -10.19 18.86 3.54
N HIS A 371 -11.16 19.77 3.78
CA HIS A 371 -12.54 19.43 4.10
C HIS A 371 -12.67 18.40 5.24
N GLY A 372 -11.91 18.56 6.32
CA GLY A 372 -11.93 17.68 7.49
C GLY A 372 -11.33 16.28 7.27
N LEU A 373 -10.69 16.01 6.12
CA LEU A 373 -10.14 14.69 5.76
C LEU A 373 -8.70 14.48 6.22
N ALA A 374 -8.35 15.03 7.36
CA ALA A 374 -7.05 14.82 8.01
C ALA A 374 -7.16 15.08 9.52
N THR A 375 -6.15 14.65 10.26
CA THR A 375 -5.91 14.97 11.67
C THR A 375 -4.63 15.80 11.79
N PRO A 376 -4.58 16.90 12.57
CA PRO A 376 -3.36 17.69 12.74
C PRO A 376 -2.22 16.84 13.31
N ALA A 377 -1.00 16.99 12.77
CA ALA A 377 0.18 16.25 13.26
C ALA A 377 0.75 16.87 14.55
N TYR A 378 -0.08 16.91 15.61
CA TYR A 378 0.30 17.41 16.93
C TYR A 378 1.08 16.41 17.76
N TYR A 379 1.05 15.13 17.39
CA TYR A 379 1.60 14.04 18.20
C TYR A 379 2.96 13.52 17.70
N GLY A 380 3.51 14.09 16.63
CA GLY A 380 4.83 13.72 16.14
C GLY A 380 4.82 12.91 14.87
N VAL A 381 5.66 11.89 14.82
CA VAL A 381 5.93 11.10 13.61
C VAL A 381 4.87 10.03 13.37
N LEU A 382 4.45 9.34 14.45
CA LEU A 382 3.52 8.22 14.37
C LEU A 382 2.07 8.72 14.28
N PRO A 383 1.27 8.23 13.31
CA PRO A 383 -0.14 8.63 13.18
C PRO A 383 -1.04 7.97 14.23
N PRO A 384 -2.19 8.59 14.58
CA PRO A 384 -3.19 8.01 15.47
C PRO A 384 -3.65 6.62 15.01
N GLY A 385 -3.79 5.69 15.96
CA GLY A 385 -4.18 4.31 15.67
C GLY A 385 -3.04 3.39 15.21
N PHE A 386 -1.86 3.93 14.95
CA PHE A 386 -0.69 3.14 14.60
C PHE A 386 -0.05 2.49 15.84
N PRO A 387 0.48 1.26 15.78
CA PRO A 387 1.19 0.67 16.90
C PRO A 387 2.30 1.59 17.43
N GLY A 388 2.37 1.72 18.75
CA GLY A 388 3.35 2.62 19.40
C GLY A 388 2.94 4.11 19.47
N PHE A 389 1.89 4.52 18.77
CA PHE A 389 1.34 5.88 18.91
C PHE A 389 0.97 6.18 20.37
N SER A 390 1.21 7.43 20.79
CA SER A 390 0.87 7.90 22.13
C SER A 390 0.43 9.35 22.10
N GLU A 391 -0.73 9.63 22.68
CA GLU A 391 -1.20 11.01 22.88
C GLU A 391 -0.34 11.79 23.89
N GLN A 392 0.52 11.10 24.66
CA GLN A 392 1.49 11.73 25.55
C GLN A 392 2.67 12.36 24.80
N THR A 393 2.97 11.86 23.58
CA THR A 393 3.94 12.50 22.71
C THR A 393 3.34 13.82 22.22
N ARG A 394 3.92 14.93 22.68
CA ARG A 394 3.48 16.28 22.29
C ARG A 394 4.50 16.92 21.36
N GLY A 395 4.08 17.10 20.11
CA GLY A 395 4.83 17.83 19.09
C GLY A 395 4.47 19.33 19.08
N TYR A 396 4.12 19.83 17.93
CA TYR A 396 3.94 21.26 17.69
C TYR A 396 2.47 21.61 17.47
N GLY A 397 1.91 22.48 18.33
CA GLY A 397 0.63 23.13 18.10
C GLY A 397 0.76 24.39 17.24
N TYR A 398 -0.28 25.23 17.24
CA TYR A 398 -0.24 26.56 16.65
C TYR A 398 -0.02 27.61 17.77
N ASP A 399 1.13 28.25 17.74
CA ASP A 399 1.50 29.33 18.67
C ASP A 399 2.38 30.36 17.93
N PRO A 400 1.77 31.32 17.23
CA PRO A 400 2.51 32.33 16.46
C PRO A 400 3.40 33.22 17.30
N GLU A 401 3.05 33.47 18.57
CA GLU A 401 3.90 34.27 19.48
C GLU A 401 5.16 33.49 19.86
N ARG A 402 5.03 32.20 20.14
CA ARG A 402 6.20 31.35 20.36
C ARG A 402 7.06 31.25 19.11
N ALA A 403 6.44 31.14 17.92
CA ALA A 403 7.16 31.16 16.65
C ALA A 403 7.96 32.47 16.48
N ARG A 404 7.38 33.65 16.79
CA ARG A 404 8.08 34.95 16.75
C ARG A 404 9.27 35.00 17.70
N ARG A 405 9.11 34.50 18.92
CA ARG A 405 10.22 34.44 19.90
C ARG A 405 11.36 33.53 19.41
N LEU A 406 11.05 32.37 18.88
CA LEU A 406 12.04 31.44 18.33
C LEU A 406 12.72 32.02 17.09
N LEU A 407 11.98 32.68 16.20
CA LEU A 407 12.50 33.35 15.02
C LEU A 407 13.49 34.48 15.40
N ALA A 408 13.16 35.30 16.42
CA ALA A 408 14.05 36.32 16.93
C ALA A 408 15.31 35.72 17.58
N ALA A 409 15.16 34.62 18.37
CA ALA A 409 16.28 33.90 18.97
C ALA A 409 17.17 33.20 17.93
N ALA A 410 16.63 32.87 16.77
CA ALA A 410 17.37 32.37 15.63
C ALA A 410 18.13 33.46 14.83
N GLY A 411 17.98 34.73 15.22
CA GLY A 411 18.64 35.86 14.58
C GLY A 411 17.80 36.57 13.50
N PHE A 412 16.51 36.23 13.35
CA PHE A 412 15.63 36.75 12.30
C PHE A 412 14.35 37.40 12.88
N PRO A 413 14.43 38.44 13.70
CA PRO A 413 13.24 39.08 14.31
C PRO A 413 12.27 39.54 13.21
N ASN A 414 11.01 39.07 13.29
CA ASN A 414 9.98 39.32 12.26
C ASN A 414 10.44 38.97 10.81
N GLY A 415 11.27 37.94 10.65
CA GLY A 415 11.78 37.50 9.36
C GLY A 415 12.89 38.37 8.76
N ARG A 416 13.33 39.45 9.45
CA ARG A 416 14.36 40.36 8.93
C ARG A 416 15.69 39.65 8.74
N GLY A 417 16.25 39.77 7.53
CA GLY A 417 17.51 39.12 7.17
C GLY A 417 17.41 37.62 6.82
N LEU A 418 16.23 37.03 6.97
CA LEU A 418 16.01 35.64 6.54
C LEU A 418 15.89 35.57 5.01
N PRO A 419 16.74 34.81 4.29
CA PRO A 419 16.55 34.63 2.86
C PRO A 419 15.28 33.86 2.57
N PRO A 420 14.72 33.99 1.37
CA PRO A 420 13.54 33.22 0.96
C PRO A 420 13.77 31.72 1.14
N LEU A 421 12.79 31.03 1.72
CA LEU A 421 12.80 29.59 1.87
C LEU A 421 12.17 28.95 0.62
N VAL A 422 12.94 28.18 -0.13
CA VAL A 422 12.44 27.51 -1.34
C VAL A 422 11.80 26.18 -0.94
N LEU A 423 10.46 26.11 -1.05
CA LEU A 423 9.69 24.87 -0.86
C LEU A 423 9.42 24.20 -2.20
N GLN A 424 10.05 23.04 -2.41
CA GLN A 424 9.85 22.25 -3.63
C GLN A 424 8.71 21.25 -3.50
N LEU A 425 7.87 21.18 -4.54
CA LEU A 425 6.69 20.32 -4.65
C LEU A 425 6.75 19.50 -5.94
N GLY A 426 6.22 18.28 -5.88
CA GLY A 426 5.78 17.58 -7.09
C GLY A 426 4.49 18.22 -7.63
N ALA A 427 4.25 18.12 -8.93
CA ALA A 427 3.04 18.66 -9.56
C ALA A 427 1.78 17.90 -9.10
N ASN A 428 1.05 18.49 -8.14
CA ASN A 428 -0.23 17.97 -7.64
C ASN A 428 -1.07 19.14 -7.08
N PRO A 429 -2.31 19.37 -7.55
CA PRO A 429 -3.14 20.51 -7.14
C PRO A 429 -3.40 20.59 -5.64
N ARG A 430 -3.74 19.46 -4.99
CA ARG A 430 -4.01 19.43 -3.54
C ARG A 430 -2.79 19.84 -2.72
N THR A 431 -1.61 19.33 -3.07
CA THR A 431 -0.38 19.67 -2.36
C THR A 431 0.04 21.12 -2.58
N LEU A 432 -0.27 21.68 -3.75
CA LEU A 432 -0.06 23.11 -4.03
C LEU A 432 -0.94 23.97 -3.14
N SER A 433 -2.25 23.71 -3.06
CA SER A 433 -3.17 24.50 -2.22
C SER A 433 -2.79 24.47 -0.73
N VAL A 434 -2.29 23.33 -0.23
CA VAL A 434 -1.74 23.24 1.13
C VAL A 434 -0.48 24.12 1.28
N ALA A 435 0.42 24.08 0.29
CA ALA A 435 1.66 24.87 0.34
C ALA A 435 1.38 26.37 0.25
N GLU A 436 0.41 26.80 -0.54
CA GLU A 436 -0.06 28.20 -0.62
C GLU A 436 -0.62 28.69 0.72
N ALA A 437 -1.44 27.85 1.38
CA ALA A 437 -1.96 28.16 2.71
C ALA A 437 -0.83 28.30 3.76
N VAL A 438 0.18 27.42 3.72
CA VAL A 438 1.37 27.52 4.60
C VAL A 438 2.20 28.75 4.25
N GLN A 439 2.42 29.04 2.97
CA GLN A 439 3.12 30.24 2.51
C GLN A 439 2.48 31.52 3.07
N GLN A 440 1.14 31.61 3.01
CA GLN A 440 0.40 32.76 3.54
C GLN A 440 0.58 32.88 5.05
N GLN A 441 0.45 31.79 5.83
CA GLN A 441 0.62 31.81 7.29
C GLN A 441 2.04 32.21 7.70
N LEU A 442 3.06 31.73 6.99
CA LEU A 442 4.45 32.09 7.25
C LEU A 442 4.75 33.56 6.89
N ALA A 443 4.09 34.09 5.86
CA ALA A 443 4.21 35.51 5.50
C ALA A 443 3.69 36.46 6.61
N GLU A 444 2.69 36.04 7.41
CA GLU A 444 2.19 36.77 8.58
C GLU A 444 3.26 36.97 9.68
N LEU A 445 4.32 36.14 9.67
CA LEU A 445 5.49 36.25 10.54
C LEU A 445 6.71 36.89 9.84
N GLY A 446 6.55 37.36 8.61
CA GLY A 446 7.63 37.94 7.81
C GLY A 446 8.54 36.91 7.15
N ILE A 447 8.17 35.65 7.14
CA ILE A 447 8.93 34.55 6.48
C ILE A 447 8.47 34.43 5.04
N ARG A 448 9.37 34.73 4.10
CA ARG A 448 9.11 34.57 2.68
C ARG A 448 9.37 33.13 2.25
N VAL A 449 8.36 32.51 1.62
CA VAL A 449 8.47 31.16 1.04
C VAL A 449 8.29 31.28 -0.48
N GLU A 450 9.14 30.61 -1.24
CA GLU A 450 9.04 30.50 -2.69
C GLU A 450 8.63 29.06 -3.06
N LEU A 451 7.50 28.92 -3.74
CA LEU A 451 7.00 27.61 -4.17
C LEU A 451 7.63 27.23 -5.52
N ARG A 452 8.26 26.07 -5.58
CA ARG A 452 8.86 25.52 -6.79
C ARG A 452 8.22 24.19 -7.16
N GLN A 453 7.46 24.17 -8.25
CA GLN A 453 6.87 22.94 -8.77
C GLN A 453 7.76 22.33 -9.86
N VAL A 454 7.90 20.99 -9.81
CA VAL A 454 8.58 20.18 -10.81
C VAL A 454 7.76 18.90 -11.05
N SER A 455 8.07 18.14 -12.11
CA SER A 455 7.45 16.83 -12.29
C SER A 455 7.74 15.90 -11.12
N PHE A 456 6.84 14.97 -10.82
CA PHE A 456 7.01 14.07 -9.66
C PHE A 456 8.31 13.22 -9.71
N PRO A 457 8.70 12.63 -10.86
CA PRO A 457 9.99 11.93 -10.95
C PRO A 457 11.20 12.84 -10.68
N GLN A 458 11.18 14.06 -11.22
CA GLN A 458 12.23 15.06 -10.97
C GLN A 458 12.29 15.47 -9.50
N HIS A 459 11.12 15.66 -8.86
CA HIS A 459 11.01 15.95 -7.45
C HIS A 459 11.70 14.86 -6.59
N LEU A 460 11.37 13.59 -6.82
CA LEU A 460 11.97 12.47 -6.10
C LEU A 460 13.50 12.39 -6.28
N SER A 461 13.99 12.58 -7.53
CA SER A 461 15.43 12.59 -7.81
C SER A 461 16.15 13.69 -7.06
N MET A 462 15.66 14.93 -7.12
CA MET A 462 16.27 16.09 -6.47
C MET A 462 16.30 15.95 -4.93
N VAL A 463 15.22 15.42 -4.34
CA VAL A 463 15.17 15.12 -2.89
C VAL A 463 16.23 14.07 -2.53
N ARG A 464 16.28 12.97 -3.28
CA ARG A 464 17.23 11.87 -3.06
C ARG A 464 18.68 12.31 -3.22
N GLU A 465 18.95 13.24 -4.15
CA GLU A 465 20.29 13.80 -4.40
C GLU A 465 20.68 14.91 -3.39
N GLY A 466 19.75 15.36 -2.53
CA GLY A 466 20.01 16.43 -1.55
C GLY A 466 20.04 17.83 -2.15
N ARG A 467 19.33 18.06 -3.27
CA ARG A 467 19.31 19.34 -3.99
C ARG A 467 18.24 20.31 -3.49
N CYS A 468 17.33 19.85 -2.62
CA CYS A 468 16.24 20.64 -2.07
C CYS A 468 16.60 21.16 -0.67
N MET A 469 16.29 22.42 -0.37
CA MET A 469 16.38 22.99 0.97
C MET A 469 15.23 22.51 1.85
N LEU A 470 14.03 22.64 1.33
CA LEU A 470 12.77 22.26 1.95
C LEU A 470 11.89 21.63 0.85
N TRP A 471 11.24 20.51 1.14
CA TRP A 471 10.41 19.83 0.14
C TRP A 471 9.19 19.17 0.77
N ARG A 472 8.08 19.13 0.01
CA ARG A 472 6.89 18.38 0.39
C ARG A 472 7.14 16.89 0.17
N THR A 473 6.76 16.10 1.14
CA THR A 473 6.72 14.64 1.01
C THR A 473 5.73 14.04 2.00
N ASN A 474 5.49 12.75 1.89
CA ASN A 474 4.75 11.96 2.84
C ASN A 474 5.49 10.66 3.11
N TRP A 475 5.15 10.02 4.21
CA TRP A 475 5.50 8.64 4.47
C TRP A 475 4.23 7.83 4.74
N ILE A 476 4.14 6.67 4.13
CA ILE A 476 3.07 5.70 4.35
C ILE A 476 3.73 4.45 4.89
N ALA A 477 3.21 3.92 5.99
CA ALA A 477 3.78 2.72 6.59
C ALA A 477 3.60 1.51 5.68
N ASP A 478 4.68 0.82 5.40
CA ASP A 478 4.66 -0.47 4.69
C ASP A 478 4.12 -1.58 5.59
N TYR A 479 4.45 -1.56 6.88
CA TYR A 479 4.06 -2.54 7.90
C TYR A 479 3.84 -1.88 9.26
N PRO A 480 3.02 -2.46 10.15
CA PRO A 480 2.58 -1.83 11.38
C PRO A 480 3.58 -2.00 12.53
N ASP A 481 4.78 -1.44 12.38
CA ASP A 481 5.75 -1.29 13.46
C ASP A 481 6.36 0.13 13.41
N PRO A 482 6.56 0.81 14.55
CA PRO A 482 7.14 2.15 14.62
C PRO A 482 8.51 2.25 13.94
N GLU A 483 9.23 1.15 13.82
CA GLU A 483 10.50 1.09 13.10
C GLU A 483 10.37 1.63 11.67
N ASN A 484 9.25 1.35 10.99
CA ASN A 484 9.02 1.79 9.62
C ASN A 484 9.07 3.32 9.43
N PHE A 485 8.61 4.07 10.43
CA PHE A 485 8.72 5.53 10.44
C PHE A 485 10.08 6.01 10.97
N LEU A 486 10.59 5.39 12.02
CA LEU A 486 11.77 5.87 12.72
C LEU A 486 13.08 5.54 11.99
N ALA A 487 13.07 4.57 11.10
CA ALA A 487 14.15 4.29 10.14
C ALA A 487 14.51 5.52 9.28
N LEU A 488 13.56 6.46 9.08
CA LEU A 488 13.77 7.71 8.34
C LEU A 488 14.75 8.68 9.02
N PHE A 489 15.11 8.41 10.27
CA PHE A 489 16.03 9.23 11.06
C PHE A 489 17.31 8.48 11.46
N TYR A 490 17.48 7.25 11.02
CA TYR A 490 18.70 6.46 11.27
C TYR A 490 19.83 6.91 10.34
N SER A 491 20.97 7.27 10.91
CA SER A 491 22.09 7.86 10.16
C SER A 491 22.64 6.96 9.06
N ALA A 492 22.66 5.63 9.29
CA ALA A 492 23.14 4.65 8.31
C ALA A 492 22.22 4.54 7.07
N TYR A 493 20.99 5.02 7.18
CA TYR A 493 20.02 5.03 6.07
C TYR A 493 19.94 6.38 5.35
N ALA A 494 20.98 7.21 5.46
CA ALA A 494 21.04 8.49 4.75
C ALA A 494 20.95 8.30 3.23
N ALA A 495 20.12 9.14 2.58
CA ALA A 495 20.04 9.16 1.13
C ALA A 495 21.39 9.52 0.47
N PRO A 496 21.71 8.97 -0.72
CA PRO A 496 20.84 8.24 -1.64
C PRO A 496 20.68 6.75 -1.33
N GLY A 497 21.42 6.20 -0.37
CA GLY A 497 21.46 4.77 -0.05
C GLY A 497 20.26 4.26 0.74
N GLY A 498 19.48 5.15 1.38
CA GLY A 498 18.34 4.80 2.22
C GLY A 498 17.29 5.91 2.28
N PRO A 499 16.24 5.71 3.11
CA PRO A 499 15.08 6.59 3.17
C PRO A 499 15.27 7.86 4.03
N ASN A 500 16.37 8.03 4.76
CA ASN A 500 16.66 9.25 5.53
C ASN A 500 17.07 10.38 4.57
N THR A 501 16.08 11.00 3.94
CA THR A 501 16.28 12.07 2.96
C THR A 501 16.72 13.41 3.59
N THR A 502 16.39 13.64 4.86
CA THR A 502 16.85 14.82 5.61
C THR A 502 18.33 14.75 5.95
N ARG A 503 18.93 13.56 5.86
CA ARG A 503 20.30 13.26 6.25
C ARG A 503 20.64 13.68 7.67
N ILE A 504 19.66 13.63 8.57
CA ILE A 504 19.92 13.84 10.00
C ILE A 504 20.93 12.82 10.50
N ARG A 505 21.88 13.28 11.30
CA ARG A 505 22.89 12.43 11.95
C ARG A 505 22.87 12.69 13.44
N SER A 506 22.62 11.65 14.23
CA SER A 506 22.57 11.74 15.68
C SER A 506 22.88 10.39 16.30
N SER A 507 23.99 10.31 17.02
CA SER A 507 24.38 9.08 17.73
C SER A 507 23.35 8.65 18.79
N ALA A 508 22.62 9.61 19.37
CA ALA A 508 21.55 9.32 20.31
C ALA A 508 20.35 8.65 19.63
N LEU A 509 19.95 9.12 18.44
CA LEU A 509 18.91 8.48 17.64
C LEU A 509 19.35 7.09 17.19
N ASP A 510 20.58 6.97 16.69
CA ASP A 510 21.14 5.70 16.20
C ASP A 510 21.17 4.65 17.31
N SER A 511 21.66 5.00 18.49
CA SER A 511 21.70 4.09 19.65
C SER A 511 20.31 3.63 20.09
N LEU A 512 19.31 4.50 20.10
CA LEU A 512 17.93 4.13 20.45
C LEU A 512 17.34 3.19 19.40
N TYR A 513 17.56 3.48 18.12
CA TYR A 513 17.08 2.68 17.00
C TYR A 513 17.66 1.25 17.04
N GLU A 514 19.00 1.11 17.15
CA GLU A 514 19.66 -0.19 17.18
C GLU A 514 19.24 -1.03 18.40
N ARG A 515 19.11 -0.40 19.56
CA ARG A 515 18.60 -1.06 20.77
C ARG A 515 17.16 -1.53 20.60
N ALA A 516 16.31 -0.72 19.95
CA ALA A 516 14.92 -1.09 19.69
C ALA A 516 14.83 -2.27 18.72
N LEU A 517 15.66 -2.36 17.70
CA LEU A 517 15.69 -3.49 16.77
C LEU A 517 16.00 -4.83 17.46
N ALA A 518 16.83 -4.80 18.50
CA ALA A 518 17.25 -5.99 19.24
C ALA A 518 16.32 -6.32 20.45
N GLU A 519 15.41 -5.43 20.84
CA GLU A 519 14.56 -5.58 22.04
C GLU A 519 13.37 -6.51 21.76
N PRO A 520 13.31 -7.71 22.37
CA PRO A 520 12.23 -8.67 22.16
C PRO A 520 10.89 -8.21 22.76
N SER A 521 10.93 -7.47 23.88
CA SER A 521 9.74 -6.99 24.55
C SER A 521 9.13 -5.83 23.76
N GLN A 522 7.94 -6.04 23.21
CA GLN A 522 7.22 -4.99 22.48
C GLN A 522 7.02 -3.72 23.31
N HIS A 523 6.68 -3.85 24.58
CA HIS A 523 6.50 -2.72 25.50
C HIS A 523 7.79 -1.91 25.64
N ARG A 524 8.93 -2.56 25.94
CA ARG A 524 10.24 -1.88 26.07
C ARG A 524 10.70 -1.29 24.73
N ARG A 525 10.44 -1.99 23.64
CA ARG A 525 10.75 -1.49 22.29
C ARG A 525 9.99 -0.20 21.99
N PHE A 526 8.69 -0.15 22.29
CA PHE A 526 7.88 1.06 22.09
C PHE A 526 8.29 2.21 23.01
N GLU A 527 8.83 1.95 24.19
CA GLU A 527 9.44 2.98 25.03
C GLU A 527 10.71 3.59 24.38
N LEU A 528 11.56 2.75 23.79
CA LEU A 528 12.73 3.22 23.05
C LEU A 528 12.33 4.08 21.85
N TYR A 529 11.32 3.67 21.11
CA TYR A 529 10.78 4.44 19.98
C TYR A 529 10.15 5.78 20.41
N ARG A 530 9.42 5.82 21.53
CA ARG A 530 8.90 7.10 22.07
C ARG A 530 10.04 8.07 22.44
N ARG A 531 11.11 7.56 23.03
CA ARG A 531 12.30 8.38 23.33
C ARG A 531 12.97 8.89 22.06
N MET A 532 13.06 8.05 21.03
CA MET A 532 13.57 8.44 19.74
C MET A 532 12.70 9.53 19.09
N GLU A 533 11.37 9.34 19.12
CA GLU A 533 10.41 10.32 18.57
C GLU A 533 10.51 11.69 19.28
N ALA A 534 10.70 11.71 20.61
CA ALA A 534 10.92 12.94 21.36
C ALA A 534 12.18 13.70 20.89
N LEU A 535 13.27 12.99 20.61
CA LEU A 535 14.48 13.59 20.02
C LEU A 535 14.24 14.12 18.60
N VAL A 536 13.50 13.39 17.78
CA VAL A 536 13.12 13.86 16.43
C VAL A 536 12.31 15.15 16.51
N LEU A 537 11.35 15.23 17.42
CA LEU A 537 10.58 16.46 17.65
C LEU A 537 11.47 17.60 18.12
N GLN A 538 12.41 17.34 19.02
CA GLN A 538 13.36 18.34 19.49
C GLN A 538 14.24 18.88 18.37
N GLU A 539 14.74 18.03 17.49
CA GLU A 539 15.59 18.41 16.36
C GLU A 539 14.81 19.04 15.19
N ALA A 540 13.51 18.76 15.09
CA ALA A 540 12.61 19.27 14.05
C ALA A 540 13.17 19.12 12.62
N PRO A 541 13.58 17.91 12.19
CA PRO A 541 14.04 17.70 10.82
C PRO A 541 12.92 17.83 9.79
N TRP A 542 11.68 17.86 10.26
CA TRP A 542 10.47 18.02 9.48
C TRP A 542 9.63 19.21 9.98
N VAL A 543 8.87 19.80 9.07
CA VAL A 543 7.68 20.58 9.40
C VAL A 543 6.51 19.60 9.31
N PHE A 544 6.00 19.18 10.47
CA PHE A 544 4.90 18.22 10.59
C PHE A 544 3.59 18.90 10.20
N LEU A 545 2.80 18.29 9.30
CA LEU A 545 1.57 18.91 8.82
C LEU A 545 0.31 18.20 9.34
N TYR A 546 0.03 17.04 8.80
CA TYR A 546 -1.18 16.30 9.15
C TYR A 546 -1.05 14.81 8.85
N TYR A 547 -1.94 14.03 9.47
CA TYR A 547 -2.18 12.64 9.15
C TYR A 547 -3.41 12.58 8.25
N PRO A 548 -3.30 12.15 6.97
CA PRO A 548 -4.44 12.06 6.07
C PRO A 548 -5.42 10.98 6.54
N HIS A 549 -6.66 11.02 6.04
CA HIS A 549 -7.65 9.98 6.31
C HIS A 549 -7.83 9.07 5.11
N VAL A 550 -7.97 7.77 5.38
CA VAL A 550 -8.59 6.80 4.47
C VAL A 550 -10.09 7.01 4.56
N ILE A 551 -10.76 7.11 3.42
CA ILE A 551 -12.21 7.27 3.35
C ILE A 551 -12.82 6.26 2.40
N ARG A 552 -14.01 5.74 2.74
CA ARG A 552 -14.84 4.91 1.87
C ARG A 552 -16.29 5.33 2.00
N LEU A 553 -16.91 5.63 0.87
CA LEU A 553 -18.33 5.85 0.77
C LEU A 553 -18.98 4.55 0.30
N LEU A 554 -19.94 4.02 1.05
CA LEU A 554 -20.55 2.72 0.79
C LEU A 554 -22.05 2.83 0.56
N GLN A 555 -22.60 1.92 -0.24
CA GLN A 555 -24.04 1.71 -0.34
C GLN A 555 -24.62 1.25 1.01
N PRO A 556 -25.88 1.59 1.34
CA PRO A 556 -26.52 1.19 2.60
C PRO A 556 -26.60 -0.33 2.81
N SER A 557 -26.64 -1.10 1.72
CA SER A 557 -26.72 -2.57 1.74
C SER A 557 -25.42 -3.25 2.18
N VAL A 558 -24.27 -2.57 2.10
CA VAL A 558 -22.96 -3.16 2.43
C VAL A 558 -22.82 -3.25 3.94
N GLN A 559 -22.53 -4.44 4.45
CA GLN A 559 -22.32 -4.72 5.88
C GLN A 559 -20.99 -5.44 6.10
N GLY A 560 -20.40 -5.29 7.30
CA GLY A 560 -19.17 -5.98 7.68
C GLY A 560 -17.89 -5.39 7.07
N MET A 561 -17.98 -4.25 6.35
CA MET A 561 -16.80 -3.53 5.89
C MET A 561 -16.10 -2.84 7.06
N HIS A 562 -14.78 -3.02 7.14
CA HIS A 562 -13.91 -2.31 8.06
C HIS A 562 -12.92 -1.43 7.29
N VAL A 563 -12.54 -0.30 7.88
CA VAL A 563 -11.50 0.60 7.38
C VAL A 563 -10.49 0.81 8.47
N ASP A 564 -9.24 0.56 8.16
CA ASP A 564 -8.10 0.89 9.01
C ASP A 564 -7.14 1.85 8.28
N GLY A 565 -6.15 2.34 9.01
CA GLY A 565 -5.18 3.29 8.46
C GLY A 565 -4.22 2.71 7.43
N SER A 566 -4.15 1.37 7.29
CA SER A 566 -3.35 0.70 6.26
C SER A 566 -4.05 0.64 4.90
N ASP A 567 -5.29 1.15 4.82
CA ASP A 567 -6.12 1.15 3.62
C ASP A 567 -6.29 -0.25 2.96
N ARG A 568 -6.29 -1.31 3.78
CA ARG A 568 -6.50 -2.67 3.28
C ARG A 568 -7.96 -2.88 2.89
N LEU A 569 -8.19 -3.58 1.80
CA LEU A 569 -9.54 -4.02 1.40
C LEU A 569 -9.71 -5.51 1.75
N VAL A 570 -10.35 -5.80 2.89
CA VAL A 570 -10.63 -7.16 3.35
C VAL A 570 -12.12 -7.45 3.15
N LEU A 571 -12.45 -8.35 2.22
CA LEU A 571 -13.84 -8.62 1.81
C LEU A 571 -14.39 -9.96 2.33
N GLU A 572 -13.60 -10.76 3.05
CA GLU A 572 -14.03 -12.08 3.51
C GLU A 572 -15.24 -12.04 4.48
N HIS A 573 -15.41 -10.93 5.23
CA HIS A 573 -16.53 -10.71 6.15
C HIS A 573 -17.62 -9.80 5.60
N VAL A 574 -17.48 -9.29 4.38
CA VAL A 574 -18.45 -8.38 3.77
C VAL A 574 -19.64 -9.16 3.24
N ARG A 575 -20.85 -8.59 3.42
CA ARG A 575 -22.12 -9.11 2.92
C ARG A 575 -23.04 -7.98 2.46
N LYS A 576 -24.02 -8.34 1.65
CA LYS A 576 -25.07 -7.44 1.14
C LYS A 576 -26.45 -7.99 1.47
#